data_e64ae63f83d1c1bd181a6f6291e37fef
#
_entry.id   e64ae63f83d1c1bd181a6f6291e37fef
#
_cell.length_a   1.000
_cell.length_b   1.000
_cell.length_c   1.000
_cell.angle_alpha   90.00
_cell.angle_beta   90.00
_cell.angle_gamma   90.00
#
_symmetry.space_group_name_H-M   'P 1'
#
loop_
_entity.id
_entity.type
_entity.pdbx_description
1 polymer ?
#
loop_
_entity_poly.entity_id
_entity_poly.type
_entity_poly.pdbx_seq_one_letter_code
_entity_poly.pdbx_strand_id
1 'polypeptide(L)'
;KALNCRVYIPQYRLAPKYPFPIPLYDCYFSYNHIIENSHKYLIDKTNVLIYGDSAGGCLAASTCHMLRDNKKHIPNAQILVYPVTDNSLTSKSIEQFKHAAWTKTANIHMWNCYLKNGHKNMLGYAAPLNNSNFSKLPPAYVEALEIDTLRDEAIAYADKLRSEGISVEKHLVEGAYHGFDIDHKSPLVKKVLEYRVKVMRNYIKTNIPEH
;
A
#
# COMPACT_ATOMS: atom_id res chain seq x y z
N LYS A 1 19.00 0.73 6.25
CA LYS A 1 19.89 1.30 7.28
C LYS A 1 19.17 2.31 8.16
N ALA A 2 18.37 3.24 7.58
CA ALA A 2 17.73 4.33 8.34
C ALA A 2 16.78 3.86 9.45
N LEU A 3 16.12 2.72 9.32
CA LEU A 3 15.19 2.16 10.31
C LEU A 3 15.78 1.02 11.14
N ASN A 4 16.99 0.58 10.82
CA ASN A 4 17.63 -0.60 11.44
C ASN A 4 16.67 -1.80 11.57
N CYS A 5 15.93 -2.10 10.51
CA CYS A 5 14.95 -3.18 10.43
C CYS A 5 15.33 -4.21 9.37
N ARG A 6 14.74 -5.40 9.48
CA ARG A 6 14.75 -6.40 8.42
C ARG A 6 13.62 -6.12 7.44
N VAL A 7 13.88 -6.36 6.16
CA VAL A 7 12.89 -6.21 5.09
C VAL A 7 12.69 -7.56 4.42
N TYR A 8 11.44 -7.98 4.32
CA TYR A 8 11.03 -9.18 3.60
C TYR A 8 10.22 -8.75 2.39
N ILE A 9 10.68 -9.10 1.19
CA ILE A 9 10.05 -8.73 -0.07
C ILE A 9 9.46 -10.00 -0.69
N PRO A 10 8.13 -10.19 -0.64
CA PRO A 10 7.51 -11.33 -1.30
C PRO A 10 7.65 -11.18 -2.83
N GLN A 11 8.19 -12.19 -3.47
CA GLN A 11 8.22 -12.26 -4.93
C GLN A 11 6.88 -12.82 -5.42
N TYR A 12 5.82 -12.01 -5.33
CA TYR A 12 4.49 -12.42 -5.73
C TYR A 12 4.37 -12.59 -7.26
N ARG A 13 3.55 -13.54 -7.68
CA ARG A 13 3.30 -13.85 -9.08
C ARG A 13 2.51 -12.74 -9.77
N LEU A 14 2.86 -12.45 -11.02
CA LEU A 14 2.38 -11.27 -11.73
C LEU A 14 1.27 -11.59 -12.75
N ALA A 15 0.28 -10.68 -12.84
CA ALA A 15 -0.66 -10.64 -13.95
C ALA A 15 0.08 -10.24 -15.26
N PRO A 16 -0.44 -10.63 -16.44
CA PRO A 16 -1.67 -11.37 -16.71
C PRO A 16 -1.54 -12.89 -16.59
N LYS A 17 -0.33 -13.43 -16.35
CA LYS A 17 -0.11 -14.87 -16.21
C LYS A 17 -0.78 -15.40 -14.95
N TYR A 18 -0.70 -14.64 -13.87
CA TYR A 18 -1.31 -14.95 -12.58
C TYR A 18 -2.20 -13.79 -12.13
N PRO A 19 -3.46 -13.73 -12.61
CA PRO A 19 -4.38 -12.65 -12.25
C PRO A 19 -4.89 -12.80 -10.81
N PHE A 20 -5.68 -11.82 -10.36
CA PHE A 20 -6.38 -11.88 -9.08
C PHE A 20 -7.12 -13.22 -8.89
N PRO A 21 -7.06 -13.85 -7.71
CA PRO A 21 -6.51 -13.35 -6.45
C PRO A 21 -5.06 -13.81 -6.16
N ILE A 22 -4.35 -14.38 -7.14
CA ILE A 22 -3.05 -15.05 -6.92
C ILE A 22 -2.00 -14.11 -6.31
N PRO A 23 -1.76 -12.88 -6.84
CA PRO A 23 -0.78 -11.97 -6.24
C PRO A 23 -1.11 -11.59 -4.79
N LEU A 24 -2.39 -11.39 -4.50
CA LEU A 24 -2.84 -11.09 -3.13
C LEU A 24 -2.60 -12.27 -2.18
N TYR A 25 -2.93 -13.49 -2.61
CA TYR A 25 -2.68 -14.68 -1.80
C TYR A 25 -1.18 -14.90 -1.54
N ASP A 26 -0.33 -14.63 -2.53
CA ASP A 26 1.12 -14.72 -2.34
C ASP A 26 1.60 -13.76 -1.25
N CYS A 27 1.11 -12.53 -1.23
CA CYS A 27 1.41 -11.55 -0.18
C CYS A 27 0.84 -11.96 1.18
N TYR A 28 -0.43 -12.35 1.22
CA TYR A 28 -1.13 -12.77 2.44
C TYR A 28 -0.46 -13.99 3.09
N PHE A 29 -0.16 -15.03 2.32
CA PHE A 29 0.49 -16.22 2.84
C PHE A 29 1.94 -15.97 3.23
N SER A 30 2.67 -15.13 2.49
CA SER A 30 4.03 -14.72 2.87
C SER A 30 4.04 -13.98 4.20
N TYR A 31 3.12 -13.05 4.41
CA TYR A 31 2.99 -12.35 5.69
C TYR A 31 2.70 -13.32 6.83
N ASN A 32 1.68 -14.17 6.69
CA ASN A 32 1.34 -15.15 7.73
C ASN A 32 2.50 -16.09 8.02
N HIS A 33 3.19 -16.61 6.99
CA HIS A 33 4.34 -17.48 7.15
C HIS A 33 5.45 -16.83 8.00
N ILE A 34 5.75 -15.55 7.72
CA ILE A 34 6.76 -14.79 8.47
C ILE A 34 6.33 -14.62 9.94
N ILE A 35 5.07 -14.27 10.19
CA ILE A 35 4.53 -14.08 11.54
C ILE A 35 4.47 -15.40 12.32
N GLU A 36 4.01 -16.48 11.70
CA GLU A 36 3.91 -17.79 12.32
C GLU A 36 5.30 -18.37 12.65
N ASN A 37 6.30 -18.04 11.83
CA ASN A 37 7.70 -18.44 12.04
C ASN A 37 8.58 -17.31 12.63
N SER A 38 7.98 -16.35 13.34
CA SER A 38 8.67 -15.17 13.85
C SER A 38 9.88 -15.49 14.71
N HIS A 39 9.84 -16.55 15.53
CA HIS A 39 10.95 -17.00 16.33
C HIS A 39 12.16 -17.41 15.44
N LYS A 40 11.91 -18.18 14.38
CA LYS A 40 12.94 -18.60 13.41
C LYS A 40 13.58 -17.40 12.72
N TYR A 41 12.79 -16.40 12.39
CA TYR A 41 13.23 -15.20 11.68
C TYR A 41 13.67 -14.06 12.61
N LEU A 42 13.61 -14.26 13.93
CA LEU A 42 13.93 -13.26 14.95
C LEU A 42 13.13 -11.97 14.75
N ILE A 43 11.81 -12.11 14.60
CA ILE A 43 10.87 -11.00 14.38
C ILE A 43 10.11 -10.72 15.67
N ASP A 44 10.12 -9.47 16.08
CA ASP A 44 9.19 -8.94 17.05
C ASP A 44 7.83 -8.68 16.38
N LYS A 45 6.84 -9.54 16.67
CA LYS A 45 5.49 -9.41 16.11
C LYS A 45 4.79 -8.10 16.50
N THR A 46 5.20 -7.49 17.61
CA THR A 46 4.63 -6.22 18.06
C THR A 46 5.21 -5.03 17.30
N ASN A 47 6.08 -5.27 16.31
CA ASN A 47 6.87 -4.26 15.64
C ASN A 47 7.03 -4.54 14.14
N VAL A 48 5.89 -4.78 13.46
CA VAL A 48 5.84 -5.15 12.04
C VAL A 48 5.07 -4.12 11.24
N LEU A 49 5.65 -3.61 10.17
CA LEU A 49 4.98 -2.78 9.18
C LEU A 49 4.73 -3.57 7.90
N ILE A 50 3.63 -3.26 7.21
CA ILE A 50 3.44 -3.65 5.81
C ILE A 50 3.65 -2.40 4.94
N TYR A 51 4.40 -2.55 3.85
CA TYR A 51 4.74 -1.46 2.93
C TYR A 51 4.43 -1.86 1.51
N GLY A 52 3.91 -0.93 0.72
CA GLY A 52 3.72 -1.14 -0.71
C GLY A 52 3.56 0.18 -1.46
N ASP A 53 4.13 0.22 -2.66
CA ASP A 53 4.00 1.31 -3.61
C ASP A 53 3.15 0.89 -4.81
N SER A 54 2.34 1.78 -5.35
CA SER A 54 1.53 1.57 -6.56
C SER A 54 0.66 0.30 -6.44
N ALA A 55 0.84 -0.67 -7.32
CA ALA A 55 0.20 -1.99 -7.25
C ALA A 55 0.55 -2.74 -5.95
N GLY A 56 1.78 -2.58 -5.44
CA GLY A 56 2.19 -3.10 -4.13
C GLY A 56 1.41 -2.46 -2.98
N GLY A 57 1.04 -1.17 -3.10
CA GLY A 57 0.16 -0.47 -2.17
C GLY A 57 -1.25 -1.07 -2.14
N CYS A 58 -1.78 -1.45 -3.31
CA CYS A 58 -3.02 -2.22 -3.40
C CYS A 58 -2.92 -3.54 -2.64
N LEU A 59 -1.89 -4.33 -2.91
CA LEU A 59 -1.69 -5.64 -2.27
C LEU A 59 -1.46 -5.51 -0.76
N ALA A 60 -0.75 -4.48 -0.31
CA ALA A 60 -0.52 -4.20 1.12
C ALA A 60 -1.84 -3.87 1.84
N ALA A 61 -2.64 -2.95 1.30
CA ALA A 61 -3.95 -2.58 1.82
C ALA A 61 -4.90 -3.79 1.85
N SER A 62 -5.00 -4.52 0.72
CA SER A 62 -5.85 -5.71 0.61
C SER A 62 -5.41 -6.83 1.55
N THR A 63 -4.11 -6.99 1.78
CA THR A 63 -3.58 -7.94 2.77
C THR A 63 -4.05 -7.56 4.18
N CYS A 64 -4.03 -6.27 4.55
CA CYS A 64 -4.54 -5.82 5.85
C CYS A 64 -6.02 -6.14 6.04
N HIS A 65 -6.86 -5.89 5.02
CA HIS A 65 -8.27 -6.29 5.04
C HIS A 65 -8.44 -7.80 5.26
N MET A 66 -7.70 -8.61 4.50
CA MET A 66 -7.79 -10.07 4.57
C MET A 66 -7.27 -10.62 5.91
N LEU A 67 -6.20 -10.06 6.46
CA LEU A 67 -5.69 -10.43 7.80
C LEU A 67 -6.74 -10.16 8.88
N ARG A 68 -7.37 -8.98 8.87
CA ARG A 68 -8.44 -8.61 9.81
C ARG A 68 -9.62 -9.57 9.70
N ASP A 69 -10.12 -9.83 8.49
CA ASP A 69 -11.30 -10.65 8.27
C ASP A 69 -11.08 -12.11 8.67
N ASN A 70 -9.85 -12.60 8.50
CA ASN A 70 -9.44 -13.94 8.92
C ASN A 70 -8.93 -13.99 10.38
N LYS A 71 -9.06 -12.90 11.16
CA LYS A 71 -8.62 -12.80 12.56
C LYS A 71 -7.15 -13.22 12.76
N LYS A 72 -6.31 -12.84 11.79
CA LYS A 72 -4.86 -13.05 11.83
C LYS A 72 -4.16 -11.87 12.50
N HIS A 73 -2.86 -12.01 12.71
CA HIS A 73 -2.02 -10.93 13.22
C HIS A 73 -2.10 -9.70 12.29
N ILE A 74 -2.34 -8.52 12.87
CA ILE A 74 -2.42 -7.23 12.15
C ILE A 74 -1.09 -6.50 12.30
N PRO A 75 -0.51 -5.93 11.23
CA PRO A 75 0.70 -5.11 11.34
C PRO A 75 0.45 -3.84 12.16
N ASN A 76 1.52 -3.25 12.72
CA ASN A 76 1.44 -2.00 13.48
C ASN A 76 0.96 -0.82 12.63
N ALA A 77 1.32 -0.81 11.36
CA ALA A 77 0.81 0.16 10.37
C ALA A 77 0.93 -0.38 8.95
N GLN A 78 0.12 0.20 8.07
CA GLN A 78 0.21 0.06 6.62
C GLN A 78 0.80 1.33 6.02
N ILE A 79 1.88 1.18 5.24
CA ILE A 79 2.58 2.27 4.57
C ILE A 79 2.28 2.16 3.07
N LEU A 80 1.39 3.01 2.60
CA LEU A 80 0.84 2.96 1.26
C LEU A 80 1.34 4.15 0.45
N VAL A 81 2.21 3.88 -0.50
CA VAL A 81 2.87 4.90 -1.31
C VAL A 81 2.20 4.95 -2.67
N TYR A 82 1.54 6.05 -2.98
CA TYR A 82 0.70 6.27 -4.19
C TYR A 82 -0.06 5.00 -4.61
N PRO A 83 -0.88 4.42 -3.71
CA PRO A 83 -1.46 3.10 -3.91
C PRO A 83 -2.55 3.09 -4.98
N VAL A 84 -2.64 1.99 -5.72
CA VAL A 84 -3.85 1.64 -6.48
C VAL A 84 -4.92 1.15 -5.51
N THR A 85 -6.12 1.72 -5.53
CA THR A 85 -7.18 1.36 -4.56
C THR A 85 -8.56 1.18 -5.17
N ASP A 86 -8.81 1.69 -6.38
CA ASP A 86 -10.12 1.70 -7.02
C ASP A 86 -10.06 1.28 -8.49
N ASN A 87 -10.94 0.38 -8.90
CA ASN A 87 -11.07 -0.09 -10.27
C ASN A 87 -12.20 0.60 -11.06
N SER A 88 -12.89 1.57 -10.50
CA SER A 88 -14.00 2.28 -11.17
C SER A 88 -13.53 3.19 -12.29
N LEU A 89 -12.27 3.68 -12.21
CA LEU A 89 -11.69 4.60 -13.19
C LEU A 89 -12.46 5.92 -13.34
N THR A 90 -13.18 6.35 -12.30
CA THR A 90 -14.08 7.51 -12.34
C THR A 90 -13.55 8.73 -11.60
N SER A 91 -12.37 8.64 -10.98
CA SER A 91 -11.78 9.75 -10.23
C SER A 91 -11.44 10.93 -11.15
N LYS A 92 -11.50 12.16 -10.61
CA LYS A 92 -11.16 13.37 -11.38
C LYS A 92 -9.69 13.38 -11.81
N SER A 93 -8.80 12.87 -10.98
CA SER A 93 -7.36 12.78 -11.30
C SER A 93 -7.08 11.91 -12.52
N ILE A 94 -7.86 10.86 -12.79
CA ILE A 94 -7.72 10.02 -13.99
C ILE A 94 -7.93 10.83 -15.28
N GLU A 95 -8.90 11.75 -15.30
CA GLU A 95 -9.14 12.61 -16.47
C GLU A 95 -8.16 13.78 -16.52
N GLN A 96 -7.87 14.37 -15.36
CA GLN A 96 -6.95 15.53 -15.25
C GLN A 96 -5.54 15.16 -15.69
N PHE A 97 -5.04 13.99 -15.29
CA PHE A 97 -3.66 13.55 -15.52
C PHE A 97 -3.55 12.37 -16.49
N LYS A 98 -4.51 12.21 -17.41
CA LYS A 98 -4.59 11.08 -18.35
C LYS A 98 -3.33 10.85 -19.20
N HIS A 99 -2.47 11.85 -19.33
CA HIS A 99 -1.19 11.81 -20.06
C HIS A 99 0.05 11.93 -19.16
N ALA A 100 -0.11 11.80 -17.83
CA ALA A 100 1.01 11.78 -16.89
C ALA A 100 1.88 10.51 -17.05
N ALA A 101 2.91 10.36 -16.20
CA ALA A 101 3.82 9.22 -16.24
C ALA A 101 3.08 7.86 -16.15
N TRP A 102 2.05 7.78 -15.30
CA TRP A 102 1.09 6.66 -15.28
C TRP A 102 -0.21 7.11 -15.94
N THR A 103 -0.46 6.67 -17.17
CA THR A 103 -1.57 7.14 -17.97
C THR A 103 -2.89 6.44 -17.62
N LYS A 104 -4.03 7.07 -17.98
CA LYS A 104 -5.35 6.42 -17.92
C LYS A 104 -5.37 5.09 -18.67
N THR A 105 -4.77 5.04 -19.87
CA THR A 105 -4.71 3.81 -20.68
C THR A 105 -3.91 2.71 -19.97
N ALA A 106 -2.79 3.05 -19.35
CA ALA A 106 -2.00 2.10 -18.57
C ALA A 106 -2.80 1.56 -17.37
N ASN A 107 -3.56 2.43 -16.69
CA ASN A 107 -4.41 2.05 -15.57
C ASN A 107 -5.53 1.08 -16.00
N ILE A 108 -6.21 1.37 -17.12
CA ILE A 108 -7.20 0.46 -17.72
C ILE A 108 -6.57 -0.90 -18.07
N HIS A 109 -5.39 -0.88 -18.70
CA HIS A 109 -4.69 -2.12 -19.08
C HIS A 109 -4.29 -2.95 -17.85
N MET A 110 -3.78 -2.30 -16.81
CA MET A 110 -3.43 -2.94 -15.55
C MET A 110 -4.63 -3.66 -14.93
N TRP A 111 -5.78 -3.00 -14.82
CA TRP A 111 -6.99 -3.60 -14.27
C TRP A 111 -7.51 -4.75 -15.12
N ASN A 112 -7.48 -4.64 -16.45
CA ASN A 112 -7.85 -5.73 -17.37
C ASN A 112 -6.95 -6.96 -17.20
N CYS A 113 -5.65 -6.76 -16.98
CA CYS A 113 -4.71 -7.84 -16.70
C CYS A 113 -4.96 -8.46 -15.31
N TYR A 114 -5.12 -7.62 -14.28
CA TYR A 114 -5.28 -8.06 -12.90
C TYR A 114 -6.61 -8.78 -12.67
N LEU A 115 -7.70 -8.26 -13.23
CA LEU A 115 -9.04 -8.83 -13.12
C LEU A 115 -9.44 -9.70 -14.31
N LYS A 116 -8.48 -10.22 -15.08
CA LYS A 116 -8.73 -11.03 -16.29
C LYS A 116 -9.75 -12.16 -16.08
N ASN A 117 -9.77 -12.76 -14.90
CA ASN A 117 -10.69 -13.84 -14.50
C ASN A 117 -11.83 -13.34 -13.58
N GLY A 118 -12.11 -12.03 -13.59
CA GLY A 118 -13.06 -11.39 -12.69
C GLY A 118 -12.56 -11.30 -11.24
N HIS A 119 -13.37 -10.73 -10.36
CA HIS A 119 -13.04 -10.54 -8.94
C HIS A 119 -13.63 -11.62 -8.01
N LYS A 120 -14.37 -12.61 -8.55
CA LYS A 120 -14.88 -13.77 -7.79
C LYS A 120 -15.63 -13.40 -6.50
N ASN A 121 -16.47 -12.36 -6.55
CA ASN A 121 -17.17 -11.76 -5.41
C ASN A 121 -16.25 -11.23 -4.29
N MET A 122 -14.98 -10.95 -4.61
CA MET A 122 -13.97 -10.45 -3.68
C MET A 122 -13.49 -9.04 -4.08
N LEU A 123 -14.37 -8.20 -4.64
CA LEU A 123 -14.00 -6.88 -5.18
C LEU A 123 -13.29 -6.03 -4.13
N GLY A 124 -13.74 -6.03 -2.87
CA GLY A 124 -13.12 -5.29 -1.78
C GLY A 124 -11.69 -5.74 -1.41
N TYR A 125 -11.25 -6.91 -1.89
CA TYR A 125 -9.85 -7.34 -1.79
C TYR A 125 -9.07 -7.10 -3.09
N ALA A 126 -9.75 -7.03 -4.23
CA ALA A 126 -9.11 -6.71 -5.50
C ALA A 126 -8.81 -5.21 -5.60
N ALA A 127 -9.74 -4.39 -5.17
CA ALA A 127 -9.70 -2.92 -5.15
C ALA A 127 -10.14 -2.44 -3.76
N PRO A 128 -9.19 -2.20 -2.84
CA PRO A 128 -9.47 -2.07 -1.41
C PRO A 128 -10.35 -0.88 -1.03
N LEU A 129 -10.46 0.16 -1.86
CA LEU A 129 -11.42 1.24 -1.66
C LEU A 129 -12.88 0.75 -1.71
N ASN A 130 -13.15 -0.33 -2.45
CA ASN A 130 -14.48 -0.94 -2.58
C ASN A 130 -14.82 -1.93 -1.46
N ASN A 131 -13.97 -2.06 -0.44
CA ASN A 131 -14.31 -2.87 0.72
C ASN A 131 -15.43 -2.21 1.52
N SER A 132 -16.38 -3.01 2.00
CA SER A 132 -17.52 -2.53 2.78
C SER A 132 -17.20 -2.29 4.26
N ASN A 133 -16.08 -2.82 4.75
CA ASN A 133 -15.67 -2.72 6.15
C ASN A 133 -14.24 -2.22 6.27
N PHE A 134 -14.06 -1.07 6.92
CA PHE A 134 -12.76 -0.47 7.23
C PHE A 134 -12.42 -0.51 8.72
N SER A 135 -13.33 -1.00 9.56
CA SER A 135 -13.08 -1.06 10.99
C SER A 135 -11.89 -1.98 11.33
N LYS A 136 -11.19 -1.65 12.41
CA LYS A 136 -10.08 -2.46 12.96
C LYS A 136 -8.91 -2.71 11.99
N LEU A 137 -8.77 -1.90 10.96
CA LEU A 137 -7.57 -1.87 10.15
C LEU A 137 -6.40 -1.21 10.91
N PRO A 138 -5.15 -1.52 10.57
CA PRO A 138 -4.02 -0.87 11.20
C PRO A 138 -3.95 0.62 10.85
N PRO A 139 -3.33 1.46 11.71
CA PRO A 139 -2.97 2.82 11.34
C PRO A 139 -2.29 2.89 9.98
N ALA A 140 -2.42 4.01 9.29
CA ALA A 140 -1.92 4.13 7.92
C ALA A 140 -1.09 5.40 7.69
N TYR A 141 -0.04 5.26 6.89
CA TYR A 141 0.51 6.33 6.10
C TYR A 141 0.03 6.16 4.66
N VAL A 142 -0.59 7.18 4.10
CA VAL A 142 -1.04 7.16 2.70
C VAL A 142 -0.45 8.36 1.99
N GLU A 143 0.42 8.08 1.03
CA GLU A 143 1.04 9.09 0.17
C GLU A 143 0.27 9.18 -1.14
N ALA A 144 -0.10 10.39 -1.52
CA ALA A 144 -0.68 10.72 -2.82
C ALA A 144 0.24 11.70 -3.55
N LEU A 145 0.28 11.64 -4.86
CA LEU A 145 1.12 12.50 -5.68
C LEU A 145 0.26 13.52 -6.44
N GLU A 146 0.70 14.77 -6.51
CA GLU A 146 -0.09 15.83 -7.12
C GLU A 146 -0.43 15.54 -8.59
N ILE A 147 0.56 15.06 -9.36
CA ILE A 147 0.45 14.84 -10.81
C ILE A 147 0.31 13.34 -11.10
N ASP A 148 -0.73 12.71 -10.53
CA ASP A 148 -0.93 11.27 -10.68
C ASP A 148 -2.40 10.94 -10.94
N THR A 149 -2.65 10.01 -11.85
CA THR A 149 -4.00 9.45 -12.10
C THR A 149 -4.57 8.76 -10.86
N LEU A 150 -3.73 8.23 -9.96
CA LEU A 150 -4.12 7.52 -8.74
C LEU A 150 -4.31 8.46 -7.53
N ARG A 151 -4.08 9.78 -7.68
CA ARG A 151 -4.13 10.75 -6.57
C ARG A 151 -5.42 10.67 -5.78
N ASP A 152 -6.55 10.80 -6.47
CA ASP A 152 -7.84 10.95 -5.80
C ASP A 152 -8.30 9.66 -5.13
N GLU A 153 -8.00 8.49 -5.71
CA GLU A 153 -8.34 7.20 -5.10
C GLU A 153 -7.50 6.91 -3.85
N ALA A 154 -6.22 7.31 -3.84
CA ALA A 154 -5.36 7.23 -2.66
C ALA A 154 -5.89 8.12 -1.53
N ILE A 155 -6.29 9.37 -1.86
CA ILE A 155 -6.91 10.30 -0.91
C ILE A 155 -8.23 9.73 -0.38
N ALA A 156 -9.10 9.20 -1.26
CA ALA A 156 -10.38 8.61 -0.87
C ALA A 156 -10.20 7.42 0.08
N TYR A 157 -9.20 6.56 -0.17
CA TYR A 157 -8.87 5.45 0.73
C TYR A 157 -8.44 5.94 2.12
N ALA A 158 -7.58 6.96 2.18
CA ALA A 158 -7.14 7.58 3.42
C ALA A 158 -8.32 8.19 4.21
N ASP A 159 -9.21 8.89 3.50
CA ASP A 159 -10.38 9.55 4.12
C ASP A 159 -11.39 8.51 4.63
N LYS A 160 -11.55 7.39 3.92
CA LYS A 160 -12.40 6.29 4.35
C LYS A 160 -11.86 5.58 5.61
N LEU A 161 -10.55 5.38 5.69
CA LEU A 161 -9.90 4.91 6.93
C LEU A 161 -10.18 5.86 8.11
N ARG A 162 -10.03 7.17 7.90
CA ARG A 162 -10.27 8.19 8.93
C ARG A 162 -11.74 8.21 9.39
N SER A 163 -12.69 8.06 8.47
CA SER A 163 -14.13 8.03 8.82
C SER A 163 -14.50 6.86 9.72
N GLU A 164 -13.72 5.79 9.71
CA GLU A 164 -13.85 4.63 10.60
C GLU A 164 -13.00 4.73 11.88
N GLY A 165 -12.45 5.92 12.17
CA GLY A 165 -11.66 6.19 13.37
C GLY A 165 -10.23 5.65 13.34
N ILE A 166 -9.73 5.21 12.17
CA ILE A 166 -8.34 4.78 12.02
C ILE A 166 -7.41 6.00 11.95
N SER A 167 -6.31 5.95 12.68
CA SER A 167 -5.27 6.98 12.61
C SER A 167 -4.59 6.95 11.24
N VAL A 168 -4.60 8.07 10.51
CA VAL A 168 -4.03 8.17 9.16
C VAL A 168 -3.15 9.41 9.03
N GLU A 169 -1.91 9.20 8.68
CA GLU A 169 -1.00 10.22 8.15
C GLU A 169 -1.18 10.31 6.64
N LYS A 170 -1.87 11.34 6.16
CA LYS A 170 -2.10 11.58 4.72
C LYS A 170 -1.10 12.63 4.23
N HIS A 171 -0.31 12.28 3.20
CA HIS A 171 0.72 13.14 2.63
C HIS A 171 0.51 13.32 1.13
N LEU A 172 0.16 14.53 0.71
CA LEU A 172 0.16 14.92 -0.70
C LEU A 172 1.53 15.49 -1.06
N VAL A 173 2.21 14.86 -2.01
CA VAL A 173 3.53 15.31 -2.47
C VAL A 173 3.35 16.21 -3.68
N GLU A 174 3.56 17.51 -3.47
CA GLU A 174 3.48 18.54 -4.51
C GLU A 174 4.61 18.37 -5.54
N GLY A 175 4.32 18.60 -6.82
CA GLY A 175 5.25 18.47 -7.94
C GLY A 175 5.65 17.04 -8.29
N ALA A 176 5.16 16.03 -7.57
CA ALA A 176 5.49 14.64 -7.80
C ALA A 176 4.52 13.96 -8.78
N TYR A 177 5.06 13.05 -9.58
CA TYR A 177 4.34 12.19 -10.54
C TYR A 177 4.58 10.72 -10.22
N HIS A 178 3.77 9.83 -10.75
CA HIS A 178 3.85 8.39 -10.47
C HIS A 178 5.25 7.81 -10.75
N GLY A 179 5.87 7.19 -9.73
CA GLY A 179 7.23 6.65 -9.84
C GLY A 179 8.35 7.69 -9.77
N PHE A 180 8.07 8.94 -9.32
CA PHE A 180 9.07 10.02 -9.21
C PHE A 180 10.28 9.63 -8.37
N ASP A 181 10.12 8.73 -7.42
CA ASP A 181 11.12 8.33 -6.44
C ASP A 181 12.17 7.35 -6.98
N ILE A 182 12.11 7.01 -8.27
CA ILE A 182 13.19 6.31 -8.99
C ILE A 182 14.43 7.21 -9.11
N ASP A 183 14.26 8.53 -9.21
CA ASP A 183 15.38 9.48 -9.26
C ASP A 183 15.91 9.82 -7.86
N HIS A 184 16.75 8.96 -7.30
CA HIS A 184 17.38 9.16 -5.99
C HIS A 184 18.29 10.40 -5.87
N LYS A 185 18.61 11.08 -6.97
CA LYS A 185 19.41 12.30 -6.96
C LYS A 185 18.54 13.53 -6.71
N SER A 186 17.27 13.47 -7.02
CA SER A 186 16.31 14.57 -6.84
C SER A 186 16.24 15.02 -5.38
N PRO A 187 16.33 16.35 -5.11
CA PRO A 187 16.12 16.89 -3.77
C PRO A 187 14.73 16.58 -3.21
N LEU A 188 13.69 16.58 -4.07
CA LEU A 188 12.34 16.23 -3.69
C LEU A 188 12.27 14.79 -3.19
N VAL A 189 12.86 13.85 -3.93
CA VAL A 189 12.89 12.42 -3.55
C VAL A 189 13.58 12.24 -2.21
N LYS A 190 14.74 12.88 -1.99
CA LYS A 190 15.45 12.81 -0.70
C LYS A 190 14.57 13.28 0.46
N LYS A 191 13.92 14.44 0.31
CA LYS A 191 13.01 15.00 1.32
C LYS A 191 11.85 14.06 1.63
N VAL A 192 11.22 13.49 0.59
CA VAL A 192 10.09 12.57 0.75
C VAL A 192 10.52 11.27 1.41
N LEU A 193 11.66 10.69 1.02
CA LEU A 193 12.19 9.48 1.66
C LEU A 193 12.54 9.70 3.14
N GLU A 194 13.13 10.85 3.49
CA GLU A 194 13.38 11.23 4.88
C GLU A 194 12.06 11.33 5.68
N TYR A 195 11.04 11.92 5.08
CA TYR A 195 9.72 12.01 5.70
C TYR A 195 9.07 10.64 5.89
N ARG A 196 9.09 9.76 4.86
CA ARG A 196 8.61 8.37 5.00
C ARG A 196 9.33 7.63 6.13
N VAL A 197 10.65 7.78 6.24
CA VAL A 197 11.44 7.19 7.33
C VAL A 197 11.00 7.73 8.69
N LYS A 198 10.81 9.04 8.82
CA LYS A 198 10.32 9.68 10.05
C LYS A 198 8.95 9.12 10.46
N VAL A 199 8.01 9.03 9.51
CA VAL A 199 6.67 8.49 9.78
C VAL A 199 6.74 7.01 10.18
N MET A 200 7.50 6.19 9.46
CA MET A 200 7.66 4.78 9.81
C MET A 200 8.23 4.59 11.22
N ARG A 201 9.16 5.44 11.68
CA ARG A 201 9.70 5.41 13.05
C ARG A 201 8.62 5.59 14.11
N ASN A 202 7.58 6.39 13.84
CA ASN A 202 6.49 6.59 14.80
C ASN A 202 5.65 5.31 15.02
N TYR A 203 5.65 4.39 14.06
CA TYR A 203 4.93 3.12 14.16
C TYR A 203 5.80 1.96 14.64
N ILE A 204 7.12 2.12 14.64
CA ILE A 204 8.08 1.14 15.13
C ILE A 204 8.47 1.53 16.56
N LYS A 205 8.25 0.64 17.52
CA LYS A 205 8.80 0.82 18.87
C LYS A 205 10.31 0.66 18.80
N THR A 206 11.04 1.76 18.70
CA THR A 206 12.50 1.71 18.72
C THR A 206 12.96 1.52 20.17
N ASN A 207 13.47 0.33 20.49
CA ASN A 207 14.32 0.12 21.65
C ASN A 207 15.76 0.62 21.36
N ILE A 208 15.89 1.79 20.75
CA ILE A 208 17.20 2.42 20.60
C ILE A 208 17.37 3.30 21.84
N PRO A 209 18.36 3.04 22.70
CA PRO A 209 18.73 4.00 23.74
C PRO A 209 19.06 5.33 23.03
N GLU A 210 18.45 6.41 23.48
CA GLU A 210 18.88 7.76 23.11
C GLU A 210 20.33 7.90 23.61
N HIS A 211 21.28 8.01 22.69
CA HIS A 211 22.68 8.32 22.96
C HIS A 211 22.91 9.81 22.86
#